data_5d4e555e4f697f77969a7376d85526f2
#
_entry.id   5d4e555e4f697f77969a7376d85526f2
#
_cell.length_a   1.000
_cell.length_b   1.000
_cell.length_c   1.000
_cell.angle_alpha   90.00
_cell.angle_beta   90.00
_cell.angle_gamma   90.00
#
_symmetry.space_group_name_H-M   'P 1'
#
loop_
_entity.id
_entity.type
_entity.pdbx_description
1 polymer ?
#
loop_
_entity_poly.entity_id
_entity_poly.type
_entity_poly.pdbx_seq_one_letter_code
_entity_poly.pdbx_strand_id
1 'polypeptide(L)'
;MKDQNRKLSPKLTLPNNKSNKPKDFSNRNTNSRSRSRIRPLKTERSQTLDQKTFKKKPAIKEIVREPTSGGIVFRFNEKKNDIEILLIQDSKNRWTIPKGHIEAGETAKQTAIREIGEEAGLNHIKVLSWLGKIHFKYRRVDKLVLMTTQIYLVRALDGKERPTKEKWMNGIKWFSFRDALNAIEYDDIEKLMLI
;
A
#
# COMPACT_ATOMS: atom_id res chain seq x y z
N MET A 1 4.52 -25.81 -59.76
CA MET A 1 5.92 -25.51 -59.48
C MET A 1 5.89 -24.95 -58.08
N LYS A 2 6.12 -25.78 -57.02
CA LYS A 2 7.39 -26.03 -56.32
C LYS A 2 7.92 -24.69 -55.74
N ASP A 3 8.07 -24.42 -54.46
CA ASP A 3 8.77 -25.26 -53.48
C ASP A 3 8.48 -24.84 -52.06
N GLN A 4 8.63 -25.81 -51.19
CA GLN A 4 8.57 -25.81 -49.73
C GLN A 4 9.73 -25.02 -49.11
N ASN A 5 9.49 -24.38 -47.98
CA ASN A 5 10.56 -24.23 -47.00
C ASN A 5 10.04 -24.29 -45.54
N ARG A 6 10.13 -25.49 -45.01
CA ARG A 6 10.08 -25.76 -43.56
C ARG A 6 11.36 -25.19 -42.93
N LYS A 7 11.25 -24.36 -41.90
CA LYS A 7 12.35 -24.09 -40.96
C LYS A 7 11.97 -24.52 -39.55
N LEU A 8 12.83 -25.37 -39.05
CA LEU A 8 12.91 -26.11 -37.83
C LEU A 8 12.88 -25.21 -36.56
N SER A 9 12.19 -25.72 -35.56
CA SER A 9 12.20 -25.23 -34.16
C SER A 9 13.55 -25.55 -33.49
N PRO A 10 14.11 -24.67 -32.63
CA PRO A 10 15.25 -25.01 -31.80
C PRO A 10 14.81 -25.76 -30.53
N LYS A 11 15.52 -26.85 -30.25
CA LYS A 11 15.39 -27.69 -29.07
C LYS A 11 15.76 -26.92 -27.79
N LEU A 12 14.88 -27.00 -26.78
CA LEU A 12 15.18 -26.61 -25.40
C LEU A 12 16.12 -27.68 -24.79
N THR A 13 17.30 -27.24 -24.34
CA THR A 13 18.20 -28.04 -23.50
C THR A 13 17.99 -27.62 -22.04
N LEU A 14 17.64 -28.61 -21.21
CA LEU A 14 17.51 -28.48 -19.76
C LEU A 14 18.91 -28.59 -19.11
N PRO A 15 19.26 -27.80 -18.10
CA PRO A 15 20.49 -28.01 -17.35
C PRO A 15 20.32 -29.06 -16.26
N ASN A 16 21.35 -29.86 -16.19
CA ASN A 16 21.58 -31.03 -15.33
C ASN A 16 21.57 -30.70 -13.83
N ASN A 17 20.81 -31.48 -13.08
CA ASN A 17 20.72 -31.45 -11.63
C ASN A 17 21.84 -32.29 -11.03
N LYS A 18 22.80 -31.67 -10.32
CA LYS A 18 23.82 -32.38 -9.55
C LYS A 18 23.37 -32.55 -8.11
N SER A 19 23.18 -33.81 -7.76
CA SER A 19 22.94 -34.36 -6.44
C SER A 19 24.03 -33.99 -5.42
N ASN A 20 23.67 -33.49 -4.25
CA ASN A 20 24.52 -33.43 -3.08
C ASN A 20 24.00 -34.40 -2.02
N LYS A 21 24.90 -35.36 -1.69
CA LYS A 21 24.74 -36.39 -0.65
C LYS A 21 24.85 -35.80 0.76
N PRO A 22 24.15 -36.37 1.76
CA PRO A 22 24.27 -35.98 3.16
C PRO A 22 25.55 -36.50 3.80
N LYS A 23 26.16 -35.69 4.69
CA LYS A 23 27.30 -36.09 5.52
C LYS A 23 26.80 -36.62 6.85
N ASP A 24 27.14 -37.89 7.10
CA ASP A 24 27.07 -38.60 8.38
C ASP A 24 27.96 -37.93 9.43
N PHE A 25 27.43 -37.71 10.62
CA PHE A 25 28.20 -37.44 11.83
C PHE A 25 27.94 -38.55 12.86
N SER A 26 28.83 -39.54 12.87
CA SER A 26 28.88 -40.54 13.92
C SER A 26 29.73 -40.03 15.10
N ASN A 27 29.08 -39.98 16.21
CA ASN A 27 29.48 -40.32 17.58
C ASN A 27 30.96 -40.60 17.89
N ARG A 28 31.57 -39.86 18.82
CA ARG A 28 32.56 -40.40 19.79
C ARG A 28 32.50 -39.70 21.13
N ASN A 29 32.08 -40.49 22.07
CA ASN A 29 32.07 -40.28 23.50
C ASN A 29 33.51 -40.43 24.04
N THR A 30 34.01 -39.46 24.85
CA THR A 30 35.06 -39.73 25.82
C THR A 30 34.86 -38.88 27.07
N ASN A 31 34.61 -39.58 28.15
CA ASN A 31 34.61 -39.10 29.52
C ASN A 31 35.99 -38.55 29.96
N SER A 32 36.03 -37.36 30.53
CA SER A 32 37.05 -37.04 31.52
C SER A 32 36.46 -36.09 32.61
N ARG A 33 36.41 -36.63 33.81
CA ARG A 33 36.04 -35.94 35.03
C ARG A 33 37.13 -34.92 35.37
N SER A 34 36.82 -33.65 35.50
CA SER A 34 37.61 -32.68 36.23
C SER A 34 36.72 -31.83 37.10
N ARG A 35 37.07 -31.77 38.37
CA ARG A 35 36.39 -31.10 39.48
C ARG A 35 36.27 -29.61 39.22
N SER A 36 35.04 -29.10 39.09
CA SER A 36 34.74 -27.70 38.97
C SER A 36 34.75 -27.01 40.34
N ARG A 37 35.57 -26.00 40.42
CA ARG A 37 35.48 -25.00 41.48
C ARG A 37 34.17 -24.24 41.33
N ILE A 38 33.35 -24.28 42.35
CA ILE A 38 32.14 -23.46 42.52
C ILE A 38 32.57 -22.00 42.64
N ARG A 39 32.28 -21.21 41.65
CA ARG A 39 32.35 -19.73 41.79
C ARG A 39 31.04 -19.25 42.39
N PRO A 40 31.08 -18.34 43.40
CA PRO A 40 29.86 -17.80 43.95
C PRO A 40 29.12 -16.98 42.93
N LEU A 41 27.80 -17.18 42.85
CA LEU A 41 26.86 -16.34 42.07
C LEU A 41 26.99 -14.89 42.56
N LYS A 42 27.37 -14.00 41.67
CA LYS A 42 27.16 -12.57 41.89
C LYS A 42 25.66 -12.33 41.77
N THR A 43 25.04 -12.17 42.91
CA THR A 43 23.72 -11.58 43.08
C THR A 43 23.71 -10.16 42.52
N GLU A 44 22.62 -9.85 41.85
CA GLU A 44 22.06 -8.51 41.70
C GLU A 44 22.69 -7.56 40.67
N ARG A 45 22.12 -7.59 39.52
CA ARG A 45 21.63 -6.34 38.90
C ARG A 45 20.13 -6.46 38.77
N SER A 46 19.39 -5.88 39.70
CA SER A 46 18.03 -5.50 39.52
C SER A 46 17.99 -4.55 38.32
N GLN A 47 17.63 -5.08 37.15
CA GLN A 47 17.26 -4.24 36.04
C GLN A 47 15.98 -3.54 36.49
N THR A 48 16.12 -2.28 36.90
CA THR A 48 15.00 -1.36 36.95
C THR A 48 14.35 -1.39 35.59
N LEU A 49 13.23 -2.13 35.47
CA LEU A 49 12.30 -2.01 34.39
C LEU A 49 11.90 -0.53 34.33
N ASP A 50 12.44 0.19 33.35
CA ASP A 50 11.96 1.51 32.98
C ASP A 50 10.45 1.37 32.78
N GLN A 51 9.71 1.78 33.80
CA GLN A 51 8.28 1.95 33.73
C GLN A 51 8.05 3.08 32.71
N LYS A 52 8.00 2.72 31.42
CA LYS A 52 7.40 3.56 30.40
C LYS A 52 6.00 3.89 30.91
N THR A 53 5.87 5.05 31.53
CA THR A 53 4.59 5.57 31.97
C THR A 53 3.71 5.66 30.74
N PHE A 54 2.83 4.68 30.56
CA PHE A 54 1.78 4.71 29.54
C PHE A 54 0.89 5.91 29.87
N LYS A 55 1.16 7.05 29.24
CA LYS A 55 0.27 8.22 29.33
C LYS A 55 -1.11 7.76 28.89
N LYS A 56 -2.04 7.59 29.83
CA LYS A 56 -3.43 7.25 29.54
C LYS A 56 -3.96 8.29 28.54
N LYS A 57 -4.41 7.79 27.37
CA LYS A 57 -5.07 8.69 26.40
C LYS A 57 -6.28 9.30 27.09
N PRO A 58 -6.55 10.61 26.92
CA PRO A 58 -7.70 11.28 27.55
C PRO A 58 -9.00 10.56 27.16
N ALA A 59 -10.05 10.63 27.97
CA ALA A 59 -11.35 10.04 27.60
C ALA A 59 -11.88 10.68 26.29
N ILE A 60 -12.64 9.90 25.50
CA ILE A 60 -13.32 10.44 24.31
C ILE A 60 -14.49 11.27 24.82
N LYS A 61 -14.52 12.55 24.42
CA LYS A 61 -15.58 13.50 24.79
C LYS A 61 -16.56 13.76 23.67
N GLU A 62 -16.11 13.54 22.42
CA GLU A 62 -16.89 13.89 21.24
C GLU A 62 -16.70 12.87 20.13
N ILE A 63 -17.78 12.61 19.36
CA ILE A 63 -17.75 11.84 18.12
C ILE A 63 -17.99 12.79 16.97
N VAL A 64 -16.97 12.94 16.08
CA VAL A 64 -17.04 13.77 14.89
C VAL A 64 -17.24 12.90 13.67
N ARG A 65 -18.19 13.27 12.80
CA ARG A 65 -18.43 12.60 11.51
C ARG A 65 -17.83 13.47 10.40
N GLU A 66 -16.94 12.88 9.61
CA GLU A 66 -16.27 13.55 8.50
C GLU A 66 -16.66 12.85 7.18
N PRO A 67 -17.67 13.36 6.45
CA PRO A 67 -17.96 12.87 5.12
C PRO A 67 -16.89 13.34 4.14
N THR A 68 -16.36 12.42 3.34
CA THR A 68 -15.33 12.69 2.33
C THR A 68 -15.71 12.02 1.02
N SER A 69 -15.06 12.43 -0.08
CA SER A 69 -15.21 11.81 -1.37
C SER A 69 -13.91 11.88 -2.16
N GLY A 70 -13.73 10.92 -3.07
CA GLY A 70 -12.56 10.85 -3.93
C GLY A 70 -12.72 9.83 -5.04
N GLY A 71 -11.63 9.55 -5.77
CA GLY A 71 -11.72 8.67 -6.91
C GLY A 71 -10.50 7.78 -7.12
N ILE A 72 -10.77 6.57 -7.60
CA ILE A 72 -9.77 5.72 -8.25
C ILE A 72 -9.66 6.24 -9.68
N VAL A 73 -8.56 6.96 -9.94
CA VAL A 73 -8.31 7.59 -11.24
C VAL A 73 -7.44 6.69 -12.09
N PHE A 74 -7.92 6.35 -13.27
CA PHE A 74 -7.17 5.55 -14.21
C PHE A 74 -7.03 6.21 -15.58
N ARG A 75 -6.00 5.78 -16.32
CA ARG A 75 -5.82 6.07 -17.75
C ARG A 75 -5.38 4.84 -18.49
N PHE A 76 -5.54 4.82 -19.80
CA PHE A 76 -4.93 3.84 -20.67
C PHE A 76 -3.62 4.38 -21.22
N ASN A 77 -2.53 3.66 -21.00
CA ASN A 77 -1.23 3.99 -21.57
C ASN A 77 -1.00 3.21 -22.86
N GLU A 78 -1.23 3.86 -24.00
CA GLU A 78 -1.12 3.23 -25.33
C GLU A 78 0.28 2.66 -25.60
N LYS A 79 1.35 3.32 -25.11
CA LYS A 79 2.72 2.86 -25.33
C LYS A 79 3.04 1.55 -24.62
N LYS A 80 2.42 1.33 -23.46
CA LYS A 80 2.59 0.12 -22.67
C LYS A 80 1.48 -0.90 -22.90
N ASN A 81 0.40 -0.49 -23.61
CA ASN A 81 -0.82 -1.25 -23.74
C ASN A 81 -1.37 -1.73 -22.39
N ASP A 82 -1.39 -0.82 -21.40
CA ASP A 82 -1.72 -1.14 -20.01
C ASP A 82 -2.57 -0.04 -19.37
N ILE A 83 -3.31 -0.41 -18.32
CA ILE A 83 -4.05 0.52 -17.46
C ILE A 83 -3.11 1.01 -16.37
N GLU A 84 -3.05 2.32 -16.20
CA GLU A 84 -2.32 2.96 -15.12
C GLU A 84 -3.29 3.64 -14.15
N ILE A 85 -3.03 3.46 -12.85
CA ILE A 85 -3.78 4.06 -11.75
C ILE A 85 -2.94 5.18 -11.13
N LEU A 86 -3.58 6.33 -10.87
CA LEU A 86 -2.95 7.43 -10.17
C LEU A 86 -3.03 7.23 -8.66
N LEU A 87 -1.88 7.28 -8.01
CA LEU A 87 -1.80 7.34 -6.55
C LEU A 87 -1.05 8.59 -6.11
N ILE A 88 -1.45 9.11 -4.98
CA ILE A 88 -0.79 10.20 -4.25
C ILE A 88 -0.13 9.61 -2.99
N GLN A 89 0.98 10.21 -2.56
CA GLN A 89 1.67 9.80 -1.34
C GLN A 89 1.51 10.86 -0.27
N ASP A 90 0.92 10.47 0.87
CA ASP A 90 0.69 11.36 1.98
C ASP A 90 2.00 11.73 2.74
N SER A 91 1.92 12.63 3.70
CA SER A 91 3.05 13.08 4.52
C SER A 91 3.69 11.97 5.38
N LYS A 92 3.05 10.79 5.47
CA LYS A 92 3.57 9.59 6.15
C LYS A 92 4.12 8.55 5.19
N ASN A 93 4.36 8.93 3.93
CA ASN A 93 4.82 8.07 2.84
C ASN A 93 3.86 6.92 2.45
N ARG A 94 2.56 7.03 2.74
CA ARG A 94 1.56 6.03 2.39
C ARG A 94 0.91 6.40 1.07
N TRP A 95 0.82 5.44 0.16
CA TRP A 95 0.12 5.61 -1.11
C TRP A 95 -1.38 5.47 -0.92
N THR A 96 -2.13 6.40 -1.49
CA THR A 96 -3.59 6.50 -1.42
C THR A 96 -4.16 7.14 -2.69
N ILE A 97 -5.47 7.24 -2.77
CA ILE A 97 -6.17 7.93 -3.85
C ILE A 97 -6.42 9.41 -3.49
N PRO A 98 -6.59 10.32 -4.48
CA PRO A 98 -7.02 11.69 -4.23
C PRO A 98 -8.43 11.70 -3.63
N LYS A 99 -8.62 12.45 -2.53
CA LYS A 99 -9.88 12.54 -1.79
C LYS A 99 -9.83 13.67 -0.77
N GLY A 100 -10.98 14.27 -0.49
CA GLY A 100 -11.10 15.28 0.56
C GLY A 100 -12.50 15.43 1.11
N HIS A 101 -12.71 16.45 1.92
CA HIS A 101 -13.97 16.69 2.60
C HIS A 101 -15.06 17.18 1.65
N ILE A 102 -16.29 16.71 1.88
CA ILE A 102 -17.47 17.23 1.18
C ILE A 102 -17.79 18.59 1.78
N GLU A 103 -17.72 19.65 0.97
CA GLU A 103 -18.02 20.99 1.37
C GLU A 103 -19.54 21.28 1.36
N ALA A 104 -19.94 22.36 2.03
CA ALA A 104 -21.34 22.73 2.09
C ALA A 104 -21.90 23.01 0.68
N GLY A 105 -22.98 22.32 0.32
CA GLY A 105 -23.62 22.44 -0.99
C GLY A 105 -23.04 21.52 -2.07
N GLU A 106 -21.95 20.79 -1.80
CA GLU A 106 -21.41 19.82 -2.75
C GLU A 106 -22.11 18.46 -2.65
N THR A 107 -22.27 17.81 -3.77
CA THR A 107 -22.50 16.37 -3.83
C THR A 107 -21.16 15.61 -3.74
N ALA A 108 -21.18 14.38 -3.27
CA ALA A 108 -19.98 13.54 -3.21
C ALA A 108 -19.26 13.43 -4.56
N LYS A 109 -20.02 13.39 -5.68
CA LYS A 109 -19.44 13.37 -7.03
C LYS A 109 -18.71 14.68 -7.38
N GLN A 110 -19.26 15.82 -7.01
CA GLN A 110 -18.61 17.12 -7.24
C GLN A 110 -17.34 17.25 -6.41
N THR A 111 -17.39 16.85 -5.14
CA THR A 111 -16.20 16.77 -4.28
C THR A 111 -15.11 15.90 -4.90
N ALA A 112 -15.45 14.68 -5.38
CA ALA A 112 -14.45 13.81 -6.00
C ALA A 112 -13.78 14.48 -7.21
N ILE A 113 -14.53 15.20 -8.05
CA ILE A 113 -14.00 15.93 -9.21
C ILE A 113 -13.08 17.06 -8.74
N ARG A 114 -13.51 17.88 -7.77
CA ARG A 114 -12.73 18.99 -7.23
C ARG A 114 -11.42 18.50 -6.62
N GLU A 115 -11.48 17.51 -5.74
CA GLU A 115 -10.30 16.98 -5.05
C GLU A 115 -9.28 16.34 -6.02
N ILE A 116 -9.74 15.67 -7.06
CA ILE A 116 -8.84 15.15 -8.10
C ILE A 116 -8.16 16.30 -8.85
N GLY A 117 -8.90 17.38 -9.13
CA GLY A 117 -8.34 18.59 -9.73
C GLY A 117 -7.31 19.28 -8.83
N GLU A 118 -7.62 19.45 -7.55
CA GLU A 118 -6.76 20.13 -6.58
C GLU A 118 -5.54 19.28 -6.21
N GLU A 119 -5.74 18.02 -5.83
CA GLU A 119 -4.66 17.17 -5.34
C GLU A 119 -3.80 16.57 -6.46
N ALA A 120 -4.35 16.37 -7.66
CA ALA A 120 -3.65 15.72 -8.74
C ALA A 120 -3.44 16.60 -9.99
N GLY A 121 -4.03 17.78 -10.04
CA GLY A 121 -3.93 18.69 -11.20
C GLY A 121 -4.62 18.16 -12.47
N LEU A 122 -5.57 17.20 -12.33
CA LEU A 122 -6.26 16.59 -13.45
C LEU A 122 -7.62 17.24 -13.66
N ASN A 123 -7.78 17.99 -14.76
CA ASN A 123 -9.00 18.74 -15.06
C ASN A 123 -9.86 18.06 -16.16
N HIS A 124 -9.25 17.28 -17.04
CA HIS A 124 -9.97 16.57 -18.11
C HIS A 124 -10.25 15.11 -17.68
N ILE A 125 -11.27 14.96 -16.85
CA ILE A 125 -11.65 13.68 -16.27
C ILE A 125 -13.12 13.35 -16.54
N LYS A 126 -13.45 12.05 -16.53
CA LYS A 126 -14.82 11.55 -16.65
C LYS A 126 -15.12 10.60 -15.49
N VAL A 127 -16.08 10.94 -14.64
CA VAL A 127 -16.60 10.03 -13.62
C VAL A 127 -17.48 9.00 -14.32
N LEU A 128 -17.13 7.72 -14.16
CA LEU A 128 -17.81 6.59 -14.81
C LEU A 128 -18.87 5.98 -13.91
N SER A 129 -18.50 5.63 -12.67
CA SER A 129 -19.40 4.96 -11.73
C SER A 129 -19.04 5.28 -10.28
N TRP A 130 -20.00 5.11 -9.40
CA TRP A 130 -19.76 5.00 -7.96
C TRP A 130 -19.35 3.56 -7.64
N LEU A 131 -18.25 3.35 -6.93
CA LEU A 131 -17.73 2.04 -6.57
C LEU A 131 -18.19 1.59 -5.18
N GLY A 132 -18.45 2.53 -4.30
CA GLY A 132 -18.82 2.21 -2.93
C GLY A 132 -18.37 3.28 -1.93
N LYS A 133 -18.39 2.90 -0.68
CA LYS A 133 -17.89 3.73 0.42
C LYS A 133 -17.04 2.94 1.38
N ILE A 134 -16.02 3.58 1.93
CA ILE A 134 -15.13 3.03 2.94
C ILE A 134 -15.23 3.83 4.23
N HIS A 135 -14.91 3.20 5.33
CA HIS A 135 -15.06 3.80 6.65
C HIS A 135 -13.74 3.76 7.41
N PHE A 136 -13.30 4.91 7.87
CA PHE A 136 -12.13 5.01 8.75
C PHE A 136 -12.55 5.50 10.13
N LYS A 137 -11.86 4.99 11.12
CA LYS A 137 -12.04 5.37 12.51
C LYS A 137 -10.68 5.71 13.11
N TYR A 138 -10.50 6.93 13.56
CA TYR A 138 -9.27 7.33 14.24
C TYR A 138 -9.54 8.32 15.37
N ARG A 139 -8.55 8.49 16.21
CA ARG A 139 -8.64 9.37 17.36
C ARG A 139 -7.83 10.64 17.13
N ARG A 140 -8.45 11.78 17.38
CA ARG A 140 -7.83 13.11 17.36
C ARG A 140 -7.99 13.73 18.76
N VAL A 141 -6.92 13.63 19.59
CA VAL A 141 -6.90 14.06 21.01
C VAL A 141 -8.01 13.35 21.81
N ASP A 142 -9.09 14.06 22.16
CA ASP A 142 -10.26 13.59 22.91
C ASP A 142 -11.51 13.35 22.02
N LYS A 143 -11.33 13.42 20.69
CA LYS A 143 -12.40 13.17 19.72
C LYS A 143 -12.21 11.83 19.03
N LEU A 144 -13.31 11.09 18.82
CA LEU A 144 -13.38 9.95 17.92
C LEU A 144 -13.88 10.42 16.56
N VAL A 145 -13.05 10.37 15.55
CA VAL A 145 -13.41 10.74 14.18
C VAL A 145 -13.89 9.50 13.44
N LEU A 146 -15.10 9.59 12.88
CA LEU A 146 -15.70 8.60 11.99
C LEU A 146 -15.74 9.20 10.59
N MET A 147 -14.78 8.84 9.75
CA MET A 147 -14.69 9.28 8.37
C MET A 147 -15.40 8.28 7.46
N THR A 148 -16.25 8.78 6.58
CA THR A 148 -16.90 7.99 5.52
C THR A 148 -16.52 8.57 4.17
N THR A 149 -15.81 7.81 3.34
CA THR A 149 -15.35 8.26 2.03
C THR A 149 -16.14 7.58 0.92
N GLN A 150 -16.80 8.37 0.06
CA GLN A 150 -17.44 7.91 -1.17
C GLN A 150 -16.37 7.78 -2.27
N ILE A 151 -16.32 6.63 -2.96
CA ILE A 151 -15.30 6.35 -3.96
C ILE A 151 -15.94 6.20 -5.33
N TYR A 152 -15.37 6.93 -6.29
CA TYR A 152 -15.79 6.89 -7.70
C TYR A 152 -14.68 6.31 -8.59
N LEU A 153 -15.09 5.60 -9.66
CA LEU A 153 -14.20 5.26 -10.76
C LEU A 153 -14.14 6.44 -11.73
N VAL A 154 -12.93 6.93 -11.97
CA VAL A 154 -12.70 8.13 -12.77
C VAL A 154 -11.67 7.86 -13.87
N ARG A 155 -12.00 8.21 -15.10
CA ARG A 155 -11.08 8.12 -16.23
C ARG A 155 -10.44 9.48 -16.49
N ALA A 156 -9.12 9.55 -16.54
CA ALA A 156 -8.39 10.67 -17.08
C ALA A 156 -8.47 10.60 -18.63
N LEU A 157 -8.95 11.68 -19.25
CA LEU A 157 -9.21 11.70 -20.70
C LEU A 157 -7.95 12.07 -21.49
N ASP A 158 -7.10 12.92 -20.92
CA ASP A 158 -5.85 13.32 -21.54
C ASP A 158 -4.71 12.49 -20.99
N GLY A 159 -4.25 11.51 -21.78
CA GLY A 159 -3.08 10.69 -21.45
C GLY A 159 -1.77 11.49 -21.32
N LYS A 160 -1.80 12.79 -21.62
CA LYS A 160 -0.66 13.72 -21.58
C LYS A 160 -0.59 14.56 -20.30
N GLU A 161 -1.67 14.62 -19.53
CA GLU A 161 -1.65 15.37 -18.27
C GLU A 161 -0.59 14.81 -17.31
N ARG A 162 0.26 15.72 -16.84
CA ARG A 162 1.24 15.40 -15.80
C ARG A 162 0.66 15.83 -14.48
N PRO A 163 0.44 14.89 -13.56
CA PRO A 163 -0.07 15.21 -12.24
C PRO A 163 0.83 16.22 -11.53
N THR A 164 0.22 17.22 -10.91
CA THR A 164 0.93 18.23 -10.13
C THR A 164 0.80 17.89 -8.66
N LYS A 165 1.95 17.77 -8.00
CA LYS A 165 2.02 17.44 -6.58
C LYS A 165 1.74 18.66 -5.71
N GLU A 166 0.81 18.54 -4.77
CA GLU A 166 0.59 19.53 -3.71
C GLU A 166 1.75 19.56 -2.69
N LYS A 167 1.94 20.69 -2.00
CA LYS A 167 3.06 20.89 -1.07
C LYS A 167 3.11 19.89 0.08
N TRP A 168 1.95 19.42 0.53
CA TRP A 168 1.83 18.48 1.65
C TRP A 168 2.08 17.03 1.26
N MET A 169 2.09 16.72 -0.04
CA MET A 169 2.31 15.36 -0.55
C MET A 169 3.81 15.07 -0.68
N ASN A 170 4.19 13.84 -0.37
CA ASN A 170 5.55 13.35 -0.64
C ASN A 170 5.72 12.86 -2.08
N GLY A 171 4.64 12.42 -2.73
CA GLY A 171 4.70 11.94 -4.11
C GLY A 171 3.34 11.91 -4.80
N ILE A 172 3.40 11.87 -6.13
CA ILE A 172 2.26 11.58 -7.01
C ILE A 172 2.79 10.84 -8.23
N LYS A 173 2.13 9.72 -8.62
CA LYS A 173 2.66 8.87 -9.69
C LYS A 173 1.55 7.99 -10.30
N TRP A 174 1.69 7.71 -11.60
CA TRP A 174 0.97 6.66 -12.29
C TRP A 174 1.67 5.31 -12.10
N PHE A 175 0.93 4.34 -11.64
CA PHE A 175 1.38 2.95 -11.45
C PHE A 175 0.68 2.05 -12.47
N SER A 176 1.32 0.96 -12.90
CA SER A 176 0.57 -0.13 -13.53
C SER A 176 -0.53 -0.61 -12.57
N PHE A 177 -1.59 -1.20 -13.08
CA PHE A 177 -2.68 -1.69 -12.21
C PHE A 177 -2.14 -2.62 -11.10
N ARG A 178 -1.25 -3.55 -11.47
CA ARG A 178 -0.62 -4.47 -10.51
C ARG A 178 0.22 -3.75 -9.45
N ASP A 179 1.04 -2.79 -9.89
CA ASP A 179 1.89 -2.05 -8.96
C ASP A 179 1.06 -1.16 -8.03
N ALA A 180 -0.07 -0.63 -8.50
CA ALA A 180 -0.99 0.14 -7.69
C ALA A 180 -1.61 -0.69 -6.57
N LEU A 181 -2.04 -1.93 -6.86
CA LEU A 181 -2.54 -2.87 -5.84
C LEU A 181 -1.49 -3.18 -4.77
N ASN A 182 -0.23 -3.34 -5.16
CA ASN A 182 0.85 -3.59 -4.22
C ASN A 182 1.29 -2.35 -3.42
N ALA A 183 1.06 -1.15 -3.95
CA ALA A 183 1.50 0.10 -3.35
C ALA A 183 0.47 0.72 -2.41
N ILE A 184 -0.83 0.48 -2.67
CA ILE A 184 -1.90 1.09 -1.87
C ILE A 184 -1.85 0.60 -0.42
N GLU A 185 -1.89 1.54 0.53
CA GLU A 185 -1.78 1.22 1.96
C GLU A 185 -3.08 0.71 2.58
N TYR A 186 -4.21 0.90 1.92
CA TYR A 186 -5.53 0.70 2.50
C TYR A 186 -6.28 -0.44 1.81
N ASP A 187 -6.42 -1.58 2.48
CA ASP A 187 -7.09 -2.79 2.01
C ASP A 187 -8.50 -2.54 1.46
N ASP A 188 -9.25 -1.60 2.06
CA ASP A 188 -10.60 -1.30 1.59
C ASP A 188 -10.62 -0.57 0.25
N ILE A 189 -9.59 0.23 -0.05
CA ILE A 189 -9.42 0.84 -1.37
C ILE A 189 -8.97 -0.22 -2.38
N GLU A 190 -8.02 -1.09 -1.99
CA GLU A 190 -7.58 -2.22 -2.83
C GLU A 190 -8.77 -3.08 -3.27
N LYS A 191 -9.65 -3.46 -2.35
CA LYS A 191 -10.87 -4.22 -2.67
C LYS A 191 -11.75 -3.53 -3.70
N LEU A 192 -11.90 -2.19 -3.62
CA LEU A 192 -12.67 -1.43 -4.60
C LEU A 192 -11.97 -1.32 -5.96
N MET A 193 -10.65 -1.46 -6.02
CA MET A 193 -9.91 -1.52 -7.29
C MET A 193 -10.09 -2.86 -8.01
N LEU A 194 -10.51 -3.91 -7.31
CA LEU A 194 -10.68 -5.26 -7.84
C LEU A 194 -12.12 -5.57 -8.31
N ILE A 195 -13.05 -4.62 -8.16
CA ILE A 195 -14.44 -4.73 -8.66
C ILE A 195 -14.51 -4.34 -10.14
#